data_19f706423074f0d405458f40583637dc
#
_entry.id   19f706423074f0d405458f40583637dc
#
_cell.length_a   1.000
_cell.length_b   1.000
_cell.length_c   1.000
_cell.angle_alpha   90.00
_cell.angle_beta   90.00
_cell.angle_gamma   90.00
#
_symmetry.space_group_name_H-M   'P 1'
#
loop_
_entity.id
_entity.type
_entity.pdbx_description
1 polymer ?
#
loop_
_entity_poly.entity_id
_entity_poly.type
_entity_poly.pdbx_seq_one_letter_code
_entity_poly.pdbx_strand_id
1 'polypeptide(L)'
;MNMIHSLKSFSPLIAILCLCTLLAACHHPTPKRYPLKGKVISIDQRAAMANIDTETIPGFMEAMTMPYTIKPASMLDQLKPGDTITADVVVEPEKYWLENVKVTGHTAPQPTSTIHIPSPGDEVPDFKLVNQDGKNISLRQYRGQTLLLTLIYTRCPFPDYCPRVSHEFAQIDRQLRADPARYGKTHLLSISFDPAHDTPKVLRAYGFSCAQEKDPALFTHWEFAAIPQNELPEFANYFALSYKEEGGLITHSLSTAVIGPDGKILTWYHGADWQASDLLHDVAAAHAAS
;
A
#
# COMPACT_ATOMS: atom_id res chain seq x y z
N MET A 1 -58.92 57.79 0.75
CA MET A 1 -57.53 58.13 0.37
C MET A 1 -56.80 56.79 0.21
N ASN A 2 -56.74 56.34 -1.03
CA ASN A 2 -56.36 55.01 -1.44
C ASN A 2 -54.83 54.90 -1.54
N MET A 3 -54.25 53.95 -0.88
CA MET A 3 -52.83 53.57 -1.07
C MET A 3 -52.80 52.18 -1.65
N ILE A 4 -52.52 52.09 -2.95
CA ILE A 4 -52.39 50.83 -3.73
C ILE A 4 -50.99 50.29 -3.55
N HIS A 5 -50.86 49.07 -2.97
CA HIS A 5 -49.60 48.35 -2.94
C HIS A 5 -49.32 47.69 -4.30
N SER A 6 -48.23 48.11 -4.91
CA SER A 6 -47.68 47.51 -6.14
C SER A 6 -46.99 46.17 -5.82
N LEU A 7 -47.59 45.08 -6.24
CA LEU A 7 -46.90 43.76 -6.34
C LEU A 7 -45.92 43.79 -7.52
N LYS A 8 -44.60 43.77 -7.23
CA LYS A 8 -43.59 43.57 -8.26
C LYS A 8 -43.64 42.11 -8.72
N SER A 9 -44.00 41.94 -10.00
CA SER A 9 -43.97 40.69 -10.72
C SER A 9 -42.53 40.14 -10.77
N PHE A 10 -42.29 38.98 -10.09
CA PHE A 10 -41.06 38.24 -10.26
C PHE A 10 -41.06 37.58 -11.64
N SER A 11 -40.05 37.88 -12.45
CA SER A 11 -39.90 37.36 -13.80
C SER A 11 -39.71 35.82 -13.77
N PRO A 12 -40.50 35.07 -14.56
CA PRO A 12 -40.39 33.60 -14.62
C PRO A 12 -39.03 33.11 -15.12
N LEU A 13 -38.21 33.98 -15.74
CA LEU A 13 -36.86 33.67 -16.19
C LEU A 13 -35.89 33.38 -15.02
N ILE A 14 -36.09 34.01 -13.85
CA ILE A 14 -35.21 33.79 -12.68
C ILE A 14 -35.51 32.44 -12.03
N ALA A 15 -36.76 31.98 -12.04
CA ALA A 15 -37.16 30.69 -11.51
C ALA A 15 -36.62 29.51 -12.35
N ILE A 16 -36.51 29.67 -13.67
CA ILE A 16 -35.96 28.66 -14.59
C ILE A 16 -34.44 28.58 -14.45
N LEU A 17 -33.74 29.70 -14.22
CA LEU A 17 -32.28 29.71 -14.02
C LEU A 17 -31.87 29.04 -12.71
N CYS A 18 -32.64 29.19 -11.63
CA CYS A 18 -32.38 28.48 -10.36
C CYS A 18 -32.66 26.97 -10.42
N LEU A 19 -33.58 26.52 -11.28
CA LEU A 19 -33.89 25.09 -11.41
C LEU A 19 -32.81 24.34 -12.23
N CYS A 20 -32.14 25.02 -13.17
CA CYS A 20 -31.06 24.44 -13.96
C CYS A 20 -29.75 24.25 -13.18
N THR A 21 -29.53 24.96 -12.06
CA THR A 21 -28.33 24.83 -11.25
C THR A 21 -28.38 23.65 -10.23
N LEU A 22 -29.57 23.09 -9.97
CA LEU A 22 -29.77 21.95 -9.08
C LEU A 22 -29.54 20.58 -9.75
N LEU A 23 -29.30 20.55 -11.06
CA LEU A 23 -28.99 19.34 -11.83
C LEU A 23 -27.49 19.14 -12.09
N ALA A 24 -26.61 19.84 -11.36
CA ALA A 24 -25.19 19.43 -11.24
C ALA A 24 -25.14 18.15 -10.39
N ALA A 25 -25.68 17.06 -10.94
CA ALA A 25 -25.56 15.72 -10.39
C ALA A 25 -24.07 15.43 -10.21
N CYS A 26 -23.67 15.13 -8.97
CA CYS A 26 -22.36 14.60 -8.65
C CYS A 26 -22.09 13.43 -9.60
N HIS A 27 -21.30 13.66 -10.62
CA HIS A 27 -20.78 12.58 -11.46
C HIS A 27 -19.76 11.83 -10.63
N HIS A 28 -20.23 10.84 -9.85
CA HIS A 28 -19.34 9.85 -9.31
C HIS A 28 -18.87 9.01 -10.50
N PRO A 29 -17.57 8.90 -10.75
CA PRO A 29 -17.08 8.05 -11.83
C PRO A 29 -17.61 6.64 -11.62
N THR A 30 -18.24 6.09 -12.64
CA THR A 30 -18.75 4.72 -12.57
C THR A 30 -17.59 3.76 -12.39
N PRO A 31 -17.59 2.89 -11.36
CA PRO A 31 -16.53 1.93 -11.14
C PRO A 31 -16.30 1.06 -12.39
N LYS A 32 -15.05 0.91 -12.80
CA LYS A 32 -14.70 -0.01 -13.88
C LYS A 32 -14.73 -1.43 -13.33
N ARG A 33 -15.14 -2.37 -14.17
CA ARG A 33 -15.22 -3.80 -13.82
C ARG A 33 -14.46 -4.62 -14.84
N TYR A 34 -13.65 -5.57 -14.34
CA TYR A 34 -12.84 -6.45 -15.17
C TYR A 34 -13.05 -7.89 -14.71
N PRO A 35 -13.32 -8.83 -15.64
CA PRO A 35 -13.45 -10.23 -15.28
C PRO A 35 -12.11 -10.79 -14.84
N LEU A 36 -12.09 -11.45 -13.69
CA LEU A 36 -10.93 -12.11 -13.12
C LEU A 36 -11.14 -13.62 -13.12
N LYS A 37 -10.06 -14.34 -13.45
CA LYS A 37 -9.86 -15.75 -13.09
C LYS A 37 -8.60 -15.87 -12.27
N GLY A 38 -8.63 -16.72 -11.25
CA GLY A 38 -7.45 -16.90 -10.42
C GLY A 38 -7.62 -18.04 -9.41
N LYS A 39 -6.56 -18.27 -8.65
CA LYS A 39 -6.50 -19.29 -7.61
C LYS A 39 -6.30 -18.64 -6.24
N VAL A 40 -7.09 -19.05 -5.26
CA VAL A 40 -6.93 -18.61 -3.87
C VAL A 40 -5.67 -19.23 -3.30
N ILE A 41 -4.72 -18.39 -2.88
CA ILE A 41 -3.45 -18.82 -2.27
C ILE A 41 -3.56 -18.83 -0.75
N SER A 42 -4.08 -17.74 -0.17
CA SER A 42 -4.30 -17.61 1.28
C SER A 42 -5.44 -16.66 1.58
N ILE A 43 -5.95 -16.69 2.82
CA ILE A 43 -7.09 -15.90 3.28
C ILE A 43 -6.74 -15.27 4.62
N ASP A 44 -6.99 -13.96 4.74
CA ASP A 44 -7.00 -13.24 6.00
C ASP A 44 -8.44 -12.81 6.33
N GLN A 45 -9.05 -13.54 7.25
CA GLN A 45 -10.41 -13.28 7.71
C GLN A 45 -10.52 -11.93 8.44
N ARG A 46 -9.48 -11.50 9.17
CA ARG A 46 -9.49 -10.26 9.96
C ARG A 46 -9.42 -9.02 9.06
N ALA A 47 -8.59 -9.09 8.03
CA ALA A 47 -8.45 -8.02 7.05
C ALA A 47 -9.55 -8.02 5.97
N ALA A 48 -10.44 -9.03 5.96
CA ALA A 48 -11.41 -9.30 4.90
C ALA A 48 -10.76 -9.42 3.52
N MET A 49 -9.60 -10.10 3.44
CA MET A 49 -8.75 -10.19 2.25
C MET A 49 -8.42 -11.63 1.89
N ALA A 50 -8.16 -11.84 0.59
CA ALA A 50 -7.58 -13.07 0.08
C ALA A 50 -6.46 -12.76 -0.92
N ASN A 51 -5.34 -13.50 -0.85
CA ASN A 51 -4.34 -13.51 -1.89
C ASN A 51 -4.80 -14.40 -3.03
N ILE A 52 -4.87 -13.81 -4.20
CA ILE A 52 -5.30 -14.51 -5.42
C ILE A 52 -4.16 -14.48 -6.43
N ASP A 53 -3.77 -15.66 -6.90
CA ASP A 53 -2.91 -15.82 -8.07
C ASP A 53 -3.79 -15.68 -9.30
N THR A 54 -3.70 -14.54 -9.99
CA THR A 54 -4.59 -14.18 -11.10
C THR A 54 -3.95 -14.47 -12.44
N GLU A 55 -4.76 -14.94 -13.39
CA GLU A 55 -4.42 -14.87 -14.79
C GLU A 55 -4.36 -13.40 -15.25
N THR A 56 -3.77 -13.14 -16.44
CA THR A 56 -3.84 -11.80 -17.07
C THR A 56 -5.29 -11.31 -17.13
N ILE A 57 -5.54 -10.11 -16.65
CA ILE A 57 -6.83 -9.43 -16.72
C ILE A 57 -6.77 -8.42 -17.88
N PRO A 58 -7.35 -8.73 -19.04
CA PRO A 58 -7.22 -7.91 -20.24
C PRO A 58 -7.67 -6.45 -20.01
N GLY A 59 -6.82 -5.51 -20.38
CA GLY A 59 -7.08 -4.09 -20.23
C GLY A 59 -6.93 -3.54 -18.80
N PHE A 60 -6.45 -4.37 -17.86
CA PHE A 60 -6.21 -3.95 -16.49
C PHE A 60 -4.82 -4.32 -15.97
N MET A 61 -4.45 -5.61 -15.92
CA MET A 61 -3.17 -6.03 -15.36
C MET A 61 -2.72 -7.40 -15.88
N GLU A 62 -1.42 -7.65 -15.83
CA GLU A 62 -0.82 -8.95 -16.12
C GLU A 62 -1.05 -9.96 -14.99
N ALA A 63 -0.81 -11.25 -15.30
CA ALA A 63 -0.93 -12.34 -14.34
C ALA A 63 0.02 -12.14 -13.16
N MET A 64 -0.52 -12.14 -11.94
CA MET A 64 0.27 -12.02 -10.70
C MET A 64 -0.51 -12.47 -9.47
N THR A 65 0.21 -12.75 -8.38
CA THR A 65 -0.41 -12.96 -7.07
C THR A 65 -0.47 -11.66 -6.30
N MET A 66 -1.67 -11.26 -5.85
CA MET A 66 -1.84 -10.08 -5.01
C MET A 66 -3.03 -10.20 -4.06
N PRO A 67 -3.03 -9.45 -2.96
CA PRO A 67 -4.15 -9.41 -2.04
C PRO A 67 -5.32 -8.59 -2.58
N TYR A 68 -6.53 -9.12 -2.43
CA TYR A 68 -7.78 -8.43 -2.76
C TYR A 68 -8.71 -8.39 -1.57
N THR A 69 -9.32 -7.24 -1.32
CA THR A 69 -10.50 -7.17 -0.45
C THR A 69 -11.66 -7.90 -1.10
N ILE A 70 -12.38 -8.72 -0.35
CA ILE A 70 -13.53 -9.50 -0.87
C ILE A 70 -14.83 -8.85 -0.39
N LYS A 71 -15.76 -8.61 -1.31
CA LYS A 71 -17.08 -8.07 -1.00
C LYS A 71 -18.20 -8.96 -1.56
N PRO A 72 -19.20 -9.31 -0.74
CA PRO A 72 -19.26 -9.08 0.72
C PRO A 72 -18.22 -9.94 1.47
N ALA A 73 -17.77 -9.48 2.64
CA ALA A 73 -16.75 -10.19 3.44
C ALA A 73 -17.16 -11.62 3.83
N SER A 74 -18.47 -11.91 3.93
CA SER A 74 -19.01 -13.25 4.19
C SER A 74 -18.66 -14.29 3.11
N MET A 75 -18.22 -13.85 1.92
CA MET A 75 -17.72 -14.76 0.89
C MET A 75 -16.41 -15.44 1.30
N LEU A 76 -15.60 -14.81 2.16
CA LEU A 76 -14.36 -15.42 2.66
C LEU A 76 -14.58 -16.72 3.41
N ASP A 77 -15.73 -16.87 4.10
CA ASP A 77 -16.09 -18.09 4.82
C ASP A 77 -16.30 -19.29 3.88
N GLN A 78 -16.55 -19.01 2.60
CA GLN A 78 -16.81 -20.01 1.57
C GLN A 78 -15.55 -20.35 0.75
N LEU A 79 -14.48 -19.54 0.88
CA LEU A 79 -13.24 -19.72 0.16
C LEU A 79 -12.26 -20.57 0.95
N LYS A 80 -11.41 -21.31 0.23
CA LYS A 80 -10.29 -22.07 0.80
C LYS A 80 -9.06 -21.92 -0.09
N PRO A 81 -7.85 -21.93 0.50
CA PRO A 81 -6.62 -22.04 -0.30
C PRO A 81 -6.71 -23.22 -1.27
N GLY A 82 -6.35 -22.98 -2.52
CA GLY A 82 -6.48 -23.97 -3.60
C GLY A 82 -7.76 -23.87 -4.44
N ASP A 83 -8.72 -23.06 -4.04
CA ASP A 83 -9.92 -22.80 -4.85
C ASP A 83 -9.55 -22.02 -6.12
N THR A 84 -10.05 -22.48 -7.26
CA THR A 84 -10.08 -21.71 -8.50
C THR A 84 -11.36 -20.90 -8.50
N ILE A 85 -11.23 -19.60 -8.78
CA ILE A 85 -12.36 -18.67 -8.73
C ILE A 85 -12.51 -17.89 -10.03
N THR A 86 -13.72 -17.42 -10.27
CA THR A 86 -14.02 -16.28 -11.13
C THR A 86 -14.63 -15.17 -10.29
N ALA A 87 -14.33 -13.92 -10.65
CA ALA A 87 -14.82 -12.75 -9.93
C ALA A 87 -14.83 -11.53 -10.86
N ASP A 88 -15.39 -10.43 -10.39
CA ASP A 88 -15.24 -9.11 -11.00
C ASP A 88 -14.28 -8.28 -10.13
N VAL A 89 -13.18 -7.79 -10.72
CA VAL A 89 -12.37 -6.73 -10.11
C VAL A 89 -13.09 -5.42 -10.33
N VAL A 90 -13.51 -4.79 -9.25
CA VAL A 90 -14.11 -3.46 -9.28
C VAL A 90 -13.04 -2.44 -8.94
N VAL A 91 -12.85 -1.47 -9.82
CA VAL A 91 -11.80 -0.45 -9.70
C VAL A 91 -12.44 0.93 -9.61
N GLU A 92 -12.12 1.64 -8.56
CA GLU A 92 -12.36 3.07 -8.36
C GLU A 92 -11.01 3.83 -8.36
N PRO A 93 -10.97 5.15 -8.41
CA PRO A 93 -9.72 5.89 -8.52
C PRO A 93 -8.65 5.55 -7.47
N GLU A 94 -9.06 5.18 -6.26
CA GLU A 94 -8.14 4.99 -5.12
C GLU A 94 -8.25 3.59 -4.47
N LYS A 95 -9.12 2.71 -4.98
CA LYS A 95 -9.35 1.39 -4.38
C LYS A 95 -9.85 0.38 -5.39
N TYR A 96 -9.60 -0.88 -5.08
CA TYR A 96 -10.12 -2.01 -5.84
C TYR A 96 -10.50 -3.15 -4.89
N TRP A 97 -11.45 -3.99 -5.34
CA TRP A 97 -11.89 -5.16 -4.59
C TRP A 97 -12.50 -6.19 -5.53
N LEU A 98 -12.79 -7.39 -5.04
CA LEU A 98 -13.51 -8.42 -5.76
C LEU A 98 -14.97 -8.47 -5.35
N GLU A 99 -15.83 -8.57 -6.35
CA GLU A 99 -17.26 -8.89 -6.21
C GLU A 99 -17.62 -10.11 -7.06
N ASN A 100 -18.80 -10.66 -6.83
CA ASN A 100 -19.34 -11.79 -7.60
C ASN A 100 -18.39 -13.01 -7.64
N VAL A 101 -17.67 -13.23 -6.55
CA VAL A 101 -16.73 -14.35 -6.43
C VAL A 101 -17.47 -15.67 -6.50
N LYS A 102 -17.03 -16.56 -7.39
CA LYS A 102 -17.59 -17.91 -7.56
C LYS A 102 -16.45 -18.92 -7.58
N VAL A 103 -16.54 -19.95 -6.75
CA VAL A 103 -15.63 -21.09 -6.81
C VAL A 103 -16.03 -21.95 -8.01
N THR A 104 -15.08 -22.17 -8.91
CA THR A 104 -15.25 -22.95 -10.14
C THR A 104 -14.53 -24.29 -10.09
N GLY A 105 -13.63 -24.47 -9.13
CA GLY A 105 -12.90 -25.71 -8.90
C GLY A 105 -12.08 -25.63 -7.63
N HIS A 106 -11.54 -26.78 -7.22
CA HIS A 106 -10.61 -26.89 -6.11
C HIS A 106 -9.46 -27.80 -6.54
N THR A 107 -8.25 -27.33 -6.40
CA THR A 107 -7.03 -28.14 -6.53
C THR A 107 -6.36 -28.10 -5.18
N ALA A 108 -6.12 -29.26 -4.57
CA ALA A 108 -5.39 -29.30 -3.32
C ALA A 108 -4.13 -28.42 -3.43
N PRO A 109 -3.84 -27.57 -2.46
CA PRO A 109 -2.66 -26.72 -2.51
C PRO A 109 -1.43 -27.61 -2.72
N GLN A 110 -0.75 -27.47 -3.84
CA GLN A 110 0.62 -27.94 -3.88
C GLN A 110 1.37 -27.10 -2.84
N PRO A 111 2.41 -27.59 -2.17
CA PRO A 111 3.22 -26.79 -1.26
C PRO A 111 4.00 -25.76 -2.07
N THR A 112 3.30 -24.78 -2.60
CA THR A 112 3.86 -23.52 -3.03
C THR A 112 4.04 -22.73 -1.74
N SER A 113 5.17 -22.09 -1.58
CA SER A 113 5.43 -21.20 -0.45
C SER A 113 4.17 -20.38 -0.17
N THR A 114 3.50 -20.69 0.95
CA THR A 114 2.32 -19.92 1.38
C THR A 114 2.77 -18.50 1.55
N ILE A 115 2.29 -17.58 0.70
CA ILE A 115 2.59 -16.16 0.88
C ILE A 115 2.05 -15.80 2.26
N HIS A 116 2.96 -15.37 3.14
CA HIS A 116 2.59 -14.91 4.46
C HIS A 116 1.90 -13.55 4.32
N ILE A 117 0.73 -13.38 4.91
CA ILE A 117 0.08 -12.08 5.02
C ILE A 117 0.45 -11.52 6.39
N PRO A 118 1.22 -10.43 6.47
CA PRO A 118 1.62 -9.86 7.74
C PRO A 118 0.40 -9.47 8.57
N SER A 119 0.39 -9.88 9.82
CA SER A 119 -0.72 -9.61 10.74
C SER A 119 -0.20 -9.00 12.05
N PRO A 120 -1.00 -8.16 12.73
CA PRO A 120 -0.62 -7.63 14.03
C PRO A 120 -0.21 -8.74 15.01
N GLY A 121 0.96 -8.58 15.62
CA GLY A 121 1.56 -9.55 16.53
C GLY A 121 2.56 -10.52 15.91
N ASP A 122 2.68 -10.59 14.58
CA ASP A 122 3.66 -11.42 13.90
C ASP A 122 5.08 -10.90 14.17
N GLU A 123 6.00 -11.79 14.54
CA GLU A 123 7.39 -11.42 14.76
C GLU A 123 8.13 -11.32 13.41
N VAL A 124 8.74 -10.16 13.16
CA VAL A 124 9.48 -9.92 11.91
C VAL A 124 10.83 -10.63 11.97
N PRO A 125 11.15 -11.51 11.00
CA PRO A 125 12.46 -12.16 10.89
C PRO A 125 13.60 -11.16 10.73
N ASP A 126 14.81 -11.56 11.14
CA ASP A 126 16.00 -10.70 11.07
C ASP A 126 16.62 -10.71 9.66
N PHE A 127 15.95 -10.11 8.70
CA PHE A 127 16.49 -9.99 7.35
C PHE A 127 17.74 -9.11 7.31
N LYS A 128 18.72 -9.53 6.50
CA LYS A 128 19.96 -8.81 6.26
C LYS A 128 19.81 -7.93 5.02
N LEU A 129 20.32 -6.70 5.11
CA LEU A 129 20.17 -5.70 4.08
C LEU A 129 21.51 -5.00 3.85
N VAL A 130 21.64 -4.32 2.71
CA VAL A 130 22.76 -3.41 2.43
C VAL A 130 22.21 -2.01 2.27
N ASN A 131 22.59 -1.09 3.15
CA ASN A 131 22.06 0.27 3.13
C ASN A 131 22.74 1.17 2.08
N GLN A 132 22.28 2.41 1.97
CA GLN A 132 22.77 3.44 1.05
C GLN A 132 24.24 3.84 1.27
N ASP A 133 24.84 3.43 2.36
CA ASP A 133 26.27 3.62 2.67
C ASP A 133 27.11 2.38 2.34
N GLY A 134 26.48 1.32 1.81
CA GLY A 134 27.13 0.03 1.58
C GLY A 134 27.39 -0.78 2.84
N LYS A 135 26.76 -0.43 3.96
CA LYS A 135 26.88 -1.14 5.23
C LYS A 135 25.87 -2.27 5.31
N ASN A 136 26.31 -3.40 5.83
CA ASN A 136 25.39 -4.48 6.21
C ASN A 136 24.61 -4.05 7.45
N ILE A 137 23.30 -4.08 7.36
CA ILE A 137 22.34 -3.79 8.42
C ILE A 137 21.38 -4.96 8.58
N SER A 138 20.61 -4.99 9.66
CA SER A 138 19.58 -6.00 9.86
C SER A 138 18.35 -5.42 10.53
N LEU A 139 17.18 -6.02 10.32
CA LEU A 139 15.94 -5.52 10.91
C LEU A 139 15.96 -5.54 12.44
N ARG A 140 16.71 -6.46 13.04
CA ARG A 140 16.87 -6.56 14.50
C ARG A 140 17.54 -5.33 15.12
N GLN A 141 18.38 -4.59 14.39
CA GLN A 141 19.06 -3.42 14.94
C GLN A 141 18.11 -2.27 15.32
N TYR A 142 16.90 -2.27 14.76
CA TYR A 142 15.88 -1.25 15.05
C TYR A 142 14.99 -1.60 16.25
N ARG A 143 15.22 -2.75 16.91
CA ARG A 143 14.50 -3.07 18.16
C ARG A 143 14.73 -1.99 19.21
N GLY A 144 13.69 -1.67 19.95
CA GLY A 144 13.67 -0.53 20.88
C GLY A 144 13.14 0.77 20.25
N GLN A 145 12.97 0.78 18.92
CA GLN A 145 12.33 1.88 18.17
C GLN A 145 11.10 1.37 17.43
N THR A 146 10.14 2.24 17.16
CA THR A 146 9.08 1.97 16.19
C THR A 146 9.68 2.10 14.79
N LEU A 147 9.62 1.04 13.99
CA LEU A 147 10.14 1.02 12.63
C LEU A 147 9.00 1.15 11.62
N LEU A 148 9.05 2.19 10.79
CA LEU A 148 8.22 2.33 9.60
C LEU A 148 8.98 1.76 8.40
N LEU A 149 8.47 0.67 7.84
CA LEU A 149 9.11 -0.05 6.74
C LEU A 149 8.23 -0.02 5.51
N THR A 150 8.80 0.32 4.36
CA THR A 150 8.11 0.24 3.06
C THR A 150 8.98 -0.40 1.99
N LEU A 151 8.33 -1.03 0.99
CA LEU A 151 8.98 -1.71 -0.11
C LEU A 151 8.93 -0.86 -1.37
N ILE A 152 10.08 -0.70 -2.03
CA ILE A 152 10.24 0.16 -3.20
C ILE A 152 11.16 -0.49 -4.24
N TYR A 153 11.20 0.08 -5.45
CA TYR A 153 12.36 0.02 -6.33
C TYR A 153 12.54 1.38 -7.04
N THR A 154 13.80 1.83 -7.20
CA THR A 154 14.07 3.25 -7.52
C THR A 154 13.68 3.66 -8.93
N ARG A 155 13.60 2.70 -9.87
CA ARG A 155 13.23 2.93 -11.27
C ARG A 155 11.74 2.71 -11.57
N CYS A 156 10.88 2.70 -10.52
CA CYS A 156 9.42 2.60 -10.71
C CYS A 156 8.87 3.81 -11.49
N PRO A 157 8.28 3.61 -12.67
CA PRO A 157 7.81 4.71 -13.50
C PRO A 157 6.38 5.17 -13.16
N PHE A 158 5.71 4.49 -12.23
CA PHE A 158 4.31 4.74 -11.91
C PHE A 158 4.18 5.73 -10.74
N PRO A 159 3.67 6.97 -10.98
CA PRO A 159 3.59 8.02 -9.95
C PRO A 159 2.82 7.61 -8.70
N ASP A 160 1.78 6.80 -8.85
CA ASP A 160 0.88 6.36 -7.78
C ASP A 160 1.41 5.16 -6.97
N TYR A 161 2.63 4.68 -7.28
CA TYR A 161 3.27 3.55 -6.60
C TYR A 161 4.46 4.00 -5.74
N CYS A 162 5.68 3.53 -6.02
CA CYS A 162 6.86 3.86 -5.21
C CYS A 162 7.11 5.37 -5.05
N PRO A 163 6.90 6.23 -6.08
CA PRO A 163 7.04 7.68 -5.89
C PRO A 163 6.04 8.24 -4.86
N ARG A 164 4.76 7.81 -4.90
CA ARG A 164 3.75 8.21 -3.91
C ARG A 164 4.15 7.77 -2.51
N VAL A 165 4.46 6.48 -2.33
CA VAL A 165 4.86 5.93 -1.03
C VAL A 165 6.08 6.67 -0.46
N SER A 166 7.08 6.96 -1.30
CA SER A 166 8.27 7.72 -0.89
C SER A 166 7.93 9.18 -0.54
N HIS A 167 6.94 9.78 -1.22
CA HIS A 167 6.44 11.12 -0.87
C HIS A 167 5.77 11.13 0.51
N GLU A 168 4.94 10.14 0.82
CA GLU A 168 4.32 9.99 2.15
C GLU A 168 5.39 9.81 3.24
N PHE A 169 6.42 8.99 2.99
CA PHE A 169 7.55 8.82 3.92
C PHE A 169 8.31 10.14 4.13
N ALA A 170 8.50 10.95 3.09
CA ALA A 170 9.09 12.28 3.23
C ALA A 170 8.22 13.23 4.08
N GLN A 171 6.90 13.11 4.00
CA GLN A 171 5.98 13.87 4.86
C GLN A 171 6.08 13.41 6.32
N ILE A 172 6.14 12.10 6.56
CA ILE A 172 6.31 11.51 7.89
C ILE A 172 7.63 12.00 8.50
N ASP A 173 8.74 11.90 7.79
CA ASP A 173 10.07 12.35 8.28
C ASP A 173 10.02 13.83 8.70
N ARG A 174 9.45 14.71 7.86
CA ARG A 174 9.31 16.14 8.19
C ARG A 174 8.47 16.39 9.44
N GLN A 175 7.37 15.64 9.61
CA GLN A 175 6.49 15.80 10.78
C GLN A 175 7.14 15.25 12.05
N LEU A 176 7.85 14.13 11.96
CA LEU A 176 8.61 13.59 13.09
C LEU A 176 9.75 14.53 13.53
N ARG A 177 10.46 15.15 12.60
CA ARG A 177 11.50 16.17 12.91
C ARG A 177 10.96 17.35 13.73
N ALA A 178 9.67 17.67 13.59
CA ALA A 178 9.01 18.70 14.39
C ALA A 178 8.64 18.21 15.81
N ASP A 179 8.74 16.90 16.10
CA ASP A 179 8.49 16.27 17.40
C ASP A 179 9.71 15.44 17.85
N PRO A 180 10.71 16.06 18.52
CA PRO A 180 11.94 15.37 18.91
C PRO A 180 11.75 14.14 19.78
N ALA A 181 10.66 14.09 20.58
CA ALA A 181 10.38 12.97 21.46
C ALA A 181 9.97 11.71 20.67
N ARG A 182 9.19 11.88 19.60
CA ARG A 182 8.82 10.79 18.69
C ARG A 182 9.94 10.49 17.71
N TYR A 183 10.60 11.52 17.20
CA TYR A 183 11.72 11.37 16.26
C TYR A 183 12.80 10.45 16.79
N GLY A 184 13.22 10.62 18.07
CA GLY A 184 14.23 9.77 18.70
C GLY A 184 13.81 8.31 18.93
N LYS A 185 12.53 7.99 18.85
CA LYS A 185 11.96 6.66 19.09
C LYS A 185 11.42 5.99 17.82
N THR A 186 11.51 6.64 16.67
CA THR A 186 10.99 6.15 15.38
C THR A 186 12.11 6.09 14.37
N HIS A 187 12.12 5.08 13.51
CA HIS A 187 13.04 4.97 12.38
C HIS A 187 12.27 4.66 11.10
N LEU A 188 12.68 5.22 9.98
CA LEU A 188 12.11 4.98 8.66
C LEU A 188 13.08 4.14 7.82
N LEU A 189 12.56 3.11 7.14
CA LEU A 189 13.34 2.24 6.30
C LEU A 189 12.62 1.93 5.00
N SER A 190 13.17 2.41 3.88
CA SER A 190 12.71 2.06 2.54
C SER A 190 13.60 0.95 1.97
N ILE A 191 13.01 -0.24 1.73
CA ILE A 191 13.74 -1.42 1.28
C ILE A 191 13.47 -1.66 -0.20
N SER A 192 14.54 -1.65 -1.00
CA SER A 192 14.45 -2.04 -2.40
C SER A 192 14.49 -3.56 -2.57
N PHE A 193 13.60 -4.05 -3.43
CA PHE A 193 13.55 -5.43 -3.92
C PHE A 193 14.15 -5.58 -5.33
N ASP A 194 14.90 -4.59 -5.82
CA ASP A 194 15.64 -4.62 -7.10
C ASP A 194 17.17 -4.48 -6.85
N PRO A 195 17.79 -5.42 -6.11
CA PRO A 195 19.19 -5.29 -5.69
C PRO A 195 20.18 -5.27 -6.85
N ALA A 196 19.79 -5.75 -8.02
CA ALA A 196 20.65 -5.72 -9.20
C ALA A 196 20.86 -4.30 -9.73
N HIS A 197 19.86 -3.43 -9.58
CA HIS A 197 19.90 -2.03 -10.04
C HIS A 197 20.16 -1.07 -8.87
N ASP A 198 19.51 -1.28 -7.74
CA ASP A 198 19.47 -0.36 -6.61
C ASP A 198 20.71 -0.51 -5.71
N THR A 199 21.87 -0.16 -6.29
CA THR A 199 23.14 -0.12 -5.56
C THR A 199 23.11 0.91 -4.44
N PRO A 200 24.02 0.87 -3.45
CA PRO A 200 24.11 1.89 -2.40
C PRO A 200 24.15 3.32 -2.94
N LYS A 201 24.88 3.56 -4.02
CA LYS A 201 24.96 4.88 -4.67
C LYS A 201 23.61 5.32 -5.24
N VAL A 202 22.86 4.40 -5.86
CA VAL A 202 21.52 4.66 -6.42
C VAL A 202 20.54 4.96 -5.29
N LEU A 203 20.53 4.14 -4.24
CA LEU A 203 19.69 4.31 -3.06
C LEU A 203 19.95 5.65 -2.36
N ARG A 204 21.21 6.03 -2.20
CA ARG A 204 21.58 7.34 -1.63
C ARG A 204 21.04 8.50 -2.47
N ALA A 205 21.20 8.45 -3.78
CA ALA A 205 20.69 9.48 -4.68
C ALA A 205 19.16 9.56 -4.66
N TYR A 206 18.50 8.40 -4.61
CA TYR A 206 17.04 8.31 -4.50
C TYR A 206 16.55 8.90 -3.18
N GLY A 207 17.17 8.57 -2.04
CA GLY A 207 16.82 9.12 -0.74
C GLY A 207 16.89 10.64 -0.71
N PHE A 208 17.98 11.24 -1.21
CA PHE A 208 18.09 12.69 -1.34
C PHE A 208 17.01 13.31 -2.23
N SER A 209 16.65 12.62 -3.32
CA SER A 209 15.59 13.09 -4.21
C SER A 209 14.22 13.06 -3.52
N CYS A 210 13.89 11.98 -2.78
CA CYS A 210 12.64 11.85 -2.05
C CYS A 210 12.50 12.90 -0.95
N ALA A 211 13.56 13.10 -0.15
CA ALA A 211 13.56 14.06 0.94
C ALA A 211 13.68 15.52 0.46
N GLN A 212 14.07 15.74 -0.81
CA GLN A 212 14.37 17.05 -1.38
C GLN A 212 15.47 17.79 -0.62
N GLU A 213 16.42 17.07 -0.06
CA GLU A 213 17.58 17.60 0.66
C GLU A 213 18.84 16.80 0.31
N LYS A 214 20.01 17.32 0.69
CA LYS A 214 21.31 16.68 0.42
C LYS A 214 22.16 16.51 1.67
N ASP A 215 21.55 16.70 2.84
CA ASP A 215 22.23 16.49 4.11
C ASP A 215 22.32 14.99 4.41
N PRO A 216 23.53 14.41 4.55
CA PRO A 216 23.70 13.02 4.93
C PRO A 216 23.07 12.66 6.28
N ALA A 217 22.80 13.64 7.15
CA ALA A 217 22.09 13.42 8.41
C ALA A 217 20.67 12.83 8.21
N LEU A 218 20.07 13.00 7.02
CA LEU A 218 18.83 12.30 6.64
C LEU A 218 18.90 10.82 6.99
N PHE A 219 19.99 10.16 6.62
CA PHE A 219 20.12 8.70 6.75
C PHE A 219 20.34 8.20 8.18
N THR A 220 20.38 9.09 9.16
CA THR A 220 20.36 8.70 10.58
C THR A 220 18.94 8.29 11.04
N HIS A 221 17.92 8.70 10.32
CA HIS A 221 16.51 8.43 10.66
C HIS A 221 15.71 7.79 9.54
N TRP A 222 16.05 8.05 8.30
CA TRP A 222 15.41 7.44 7.15
C TRP A 222 16.45 6.77 6.26
N GLU A 223 16.64 5.48 6.45
CA GLU A 223 17.57 4.69 5.66
C GLU A 223 16.91 4.10 4.41
N PHE A 224 17.73 3.89 3.41
CA PHE A 224 17.39 3.21 2.17
C PHE A 224 18.30 2.01 2.01
N ALA A 225 17.74 0.82 1.89
CA ALA A 225 18.50 -0.42 1.80
C ALA A 225 18.00 -1.30 0.67
N ALA A 226 18.81 -2.25 0.22
CA ALA A 226 18.39 -3.30 -0.68
C ALA A 226 18.46 -4.66 0.03
N ILE A 227 17.47 -5.51 -0.26
CA ILE A 227 17.51 -6.91 0.16
C ILE A 227 18.45 -7.68 -0.77
N PRO A 228 19.40 -8.49 -0.28
CA PRO A 228 20.23 -9.34 -1.14
C PRO A 228 19.39 -10.31 -1.96
N GLN A 229 19.81 -10.58 -3.20
CA GLN A 229 19.06 -11.40 -4.14
C GLN A 229 18.71 -12.79 -3.62
N ASN A 230 19.58 -13.38 -2.81
CA ASN A 230 19.37 -14.70 -2.23
C ASN A 230 18.35 -14.71 -1.07
N GLU A 231 18.09 -13.58 -0.43
CA GLU A 231 17.10 -13.44 0.65
C GLU A 231 15.75 -12.89 0.13
N LEU A 232 15.75 -12.33 -1.08
CA LEU A 232 14.56 -11.70 -1.66
C LEU A 232 13.32 -12.63 -1.71
N PRO A 233 13.41 -13.93 -2.06
CA PRO A 233 12.20 -14.78 -2.09
C PRO A 233 11.56 -14.96 -0.70
N GLU A 234 12.35 -15.14 0.35
CA GLU A 234 11.84 -15.28 1.72
C GLU A 234 11.27 -13.95 2.23
N PHE A 235 11.99 -12.87 2.00
CA PHE A 235 11.57 -11.52 2.33
C PHE A 235 10.24 -11.15 1.64
N ALA A 236 10.14 -11.38 0.33
CA ALA A 236 8.93 -11.11 -0.44
C ALA A 236 7.75 -11.95 0.06
N ASN A 237 8.00 -13.23 0.36
CA ASN A 237 6.98 -14.10 0.95
C ASN A 237 6.49 -13.57 2.31
N TYR A 238 7.39 -13.11 3.18
CA TYR A 238 7.03 -12.62 4.52
C TYR A 238 6.19 -11.34 4.45
N PHE A 239 6.54 -10.38 3.58
CA PHE A 239 5.85 -9.10 3.46
C PHE A 239 4.74 -9.10 2.41
N ALA A 240 4.26 -10.24 1.96
CA ALA A 240 3.24 -10.40 0.92
C ALA A 240 3.55 -9.58 -0.35
N LEU A 241 4.85 -9.45 -0.68
CA LEU A 241 5.31 -8.79 -1.90
C LEU A 241 5.24 -9.77 -3.07
N SER A 242 4.29 -9.57 -3.97
CA SER A 242 4.35 -10.18 -5.30
C SER A 242 5.14 -9.28 -6.23
N TYR A 243 6.04 -9.85 -7.01
CA TYR A 243 6.81 -9.10 -8.02
C TYR A 243 7.14 -9.98 -9.21
N LYS A 244 7.12 -9.38 -10.41
CA LYS A 244 7.52 -10.04 -11.68
C LYS A 244 8.23 -9.02 -12.53
N GLU A 245 9.43 -9.37 -12.99
CA GLU A 245 10.14 -8.54 -13.97
C GLU A 245 9.74 -8.95 -15.39
N GLU A 246 9.35 -7.96 -16.21
CA GLU A 246 8.99 -8.16 -17.60
C GLU A 246 9.33 -6.90 -18.40
N GLY A 247 10.10 -7.07 -19.48
CA GLY A 247 10.50 -5.95 -20.34
C GLY A 247 11.29 -4.84 -19.65
N GLY A 248 12.03 -5.15 -18.58
CA GLY A 248 12.80 -4.16 -17.81
C GLY A 248 11.97 -3.38 -16.77
N LEU A 249 10.69 -3.69 -16.63
CA LEU A 249 9.80 -3.18 -15.58
C LEU A 249 9.55 -4.28 -14.56
N ILE A 250 9.32 -3.87 -13.31
CA ILE A 250 8.88 -4.78 -12.25
C ILE A 250 7.43 -4.45 -11.91
N THR A 251 6.52 -5.35 -12.28
CA THR A 251 5.15 -5.32 -11.77
C THR A 251 5.15 -5.90 -10.37
N HIS A 252 4.55 -5.20 -9.41
CA HIS A 252 4.62 -5.61 -8.01
C HIS A 252 3.41 -5.12 -7.20
N SER A 253 3.15 -5.78 -6.07
CA SER A 253 2.27 -5.24 -5.02
C SER A 253 3.03 -4.24 -4.16
N LEU A 254 2.29 -3.37 -3.44
CA LEU A 254 2.86 -2.46 -2.45
C LEU A 254 2.63 -3.02 -1.05
N SER A 255 3.64 -2.89 -0.20
CA SER A 255 3.59 -3.33 1.19
C SER A 255 4.31 -2.32 2.09
N THR A 256 3.64 -1.89 3.15
CA THR A 256 4.18 -0.98 4.15
C THR A 256 3.80 -1.52 5.53
N ALA A 257 4.72 -1.51 6.48
CA ALA A 257 4.50 -2.05 7.82
C ALA A 257 4.93 -1.05 8.90
N VAL A 258 4.16 -0.99 9.98
CA VAL A 258 4.54 -0.39 11.25
C VAL A 258 4.95 -1.52 12.18
N ILE A 259 6.20 -1.51 12.62
CA ILE A 259 6.79 -2.54 13.48
C ILE A 259 7.10 -1.92 14.83
N GLY A 260 6.62 -2.57 15.88
CA GLY A 260 6.82 -2.12 17.25
C GLY A 260 8.27 -2.28 17.76
N PRO A 261 8.60 -1.65 18.90
CA PRO A 261 9.92 -1.76 19.52
C PRO A 261 10.31 -3.20 19.88
N ASP A 262 9.34 -4.08 20.06
CA ASP A 262 9.53 -5.52 20.30
C ASP A 262 9.82 -6.32 19.01
N GLY A 263 9.76 -5.66 17.85
CA GLY A 263 10.00 -6.27 16.54
C GLY A 263 8.79 -7.01 15.97
N LYS A 264 7.60 -6.73 16.46
CA LYS A 264 6.35 -7.30 15.94
C LYS A 264 5.61 -6.33 15.06
N ILE A 265 4.89 -6.85 14.06
CA ILE A 265 3.97 -6.06 13.25
C ILE A 265 2.90 -5.45 14.16
N LEU A 266 2.74 -4.14 14.12
CA LEU A 266 1.61 -3.42 14.73
C LEU A 266 0.50 -3.23 13.70
N THR A 267 0.86 -2.75 12.52
CA THR A 267 -0.05 -2.53 11.39
C THR A 267 0.65 -2.89 10.10
N TRP A 268 -0.07 -3.48 9.18
CA TRP A 268 0.39 -3.73 7.82
C TRP A 268 -0.58 -3.10 6.83
N TYR A 269 -0.04 -2.33 5.89
CA TYR A 269 -0.74 -1.67 4.82
C TYR A 269 -0.36 -2.30 3.49
N HIS A 270 -1.34 -2.84 2.79
CA HIS A 270 -1.14 -3.24 1.40
C HIS A 270 -1.61 -2.12 0.48
N GLY A 271 -0.99 -2.00 -0.70
CA GLY A 271 -1.35 -0.92 -1.62
C GLY A 271 -0.81 0.45 -1.19
N ALA A 272 -1.37 1.51 -1.78
CA ALA A 272 -0.98 2.89 -1.55
C ALA A 272 -2.14 3.75 -0.99
N ASP A 273 -3.21 3.16 -0.48
CA ASP A 273 -4.43 3.88 -0.05
C ASP A 273 -4.30 4.53 1.33
N TRP A 274 -3.12 4.44 1.94
CA TRP A 274 -2.80 5.07 3.22
C TRP A 274 -2.13 6.44 3.00
N GLN A 275 -2.16 7.27 4.04
CA GLN A 275 -1.54 8.59 4.09
C GLN A 275 -0.55 8.69 5.25
N ALA A 276 0.33 9.69 5.22
CA ALA A 276 1.29 9.95 6.30
C ALA A 276 0.62 10.06 7.68
N SER A 277 -0.59 10.62 7.75
CA SER A 277 -1.38 10.73 8.98
C SER A 277 -1.70 9.37 9.61
N ASP A 278 -1.92 8.34 8.80
CA ASP A 278 -2.31 7.02 9.29
C ASP A 278 -1.13 6.34 10.01
N LEU A 279 0.06 6.38 9.38
CA LEU A 279 1.28 5.85 9.99
C LEU A 279 1.70 6.65 11.23
N LEU A 280 1.53 7.98 11.21
CA LEU A 280 1.83 8.83 12.36
C LEU A 280 0.87 8.58 13.53
N HIS A 281 -0.40 8.23 13.25
CA HIS A 281 -1.35 7.78 14.24
C HIS A 281 -0.87 6.48 14.90
N ASP A 282 -0.45 5.50 14.12
CA ASP A 282 0.06 4.22 14.61
C ASP A 282 1.34 4.39 15.44
N VAL A 283 2.26 5.27 14.99
CA VAL A 283 3.46 5.65 15.78
C VAL A 283 3.05 6.23 17.14
N ALA A 284 2.05 7.12 17.17
CA ALA A 284 1.57 7.71 18.43
C ALA A 284 0.97 6.65 19.36
N ALA A 285 0.21 5.71 18.81
CA ALA A 285 -0.37 4.60 19.57
C ALA A 285 0.72 3.67 20.13
N ALA A 286 1.74 3.33 19.32
CA ALA A 286 2.89 2.52 19.75
C ALA A 286 3.66 3.14 20.91
N HIS A 287 3.87 4.46 20.87
CA HIS A 287 4.58 5.18 21.95
C HIS A 287 3.76 5.35 23.21
N ALA A 288 2.42 5.35 23.13
CA ALA A 288 1.55 5.41 24.28
C ALA A 288 1.46 4.06 25.03
N ALA A 289 1.75 2.96 24.35
CA ALA A 289 1.73 1.60 24.90
C ALA A 289 3.08 1.14 25.46
N SER A 290 4.16 1.89 25.23
CA SER A 290 5.54 1.63 25.69
C SER A 290 5.83 2.34 26.99
#